data_25988413b62f8edba04ecf2c50a39020
#
_entry.id   25988413b62f8edba04ecf2c50a39020
#
_cell.length_a   1.000
_cell.length_b   1.000
_cell.length_c   1.000
_cell.angle_alpha   90.00
_cell.angle_beta   90.00
_cell.angle_gamma   90.00
#
_symmetry.space_group_name_H-M   'P 1'
#
loop_
_entity.id
_entity.type
_entity.pdbx_description
1 polymer ?
#
loop_
_entity_poly.entity_id
_entity_poly.type
_entity_poly.pdbx_seq_one_letter_code
_entity_poly.pdbx_strand_id
1 'polypeptide(L)'
;MSFTRIDHYEKEYADTHHDTALNVTQGVEEQPIVSPYFKRRKKRALSTGEYVEGILAGNITTLSQAITLVESSNPNHYAQAQEIIEACLPHAGKSVRIGITGVPGAGKSTFIEAIGNMVAGLRHKLAVLAIDPSSERSGGSILGDKTRMESICNNPSVFVRPSPSAGSLGGVARKTRETIVLCEAA
;
A
#
# COMPACT_ATOMS: atom_id res chain seq x y z
N MET A 1 23.70 13.75 -56.77
CA MET A 1 23.05 15.02 -56.40
C MET A 1 23.02 15.09 -54.89
N SER A 2 23.67 16.00 -54.41
CA SER A 2 24.30 16.44 -53.20
C SER A 2 23.30 16.66 -52.05
N PHE A 3 23.53 15.95 -50.95
CA PHE A 3 22.92 16.19 -49.66
C PHE A 3 23.78 17.22 -48.91
N THR A 4 23.64 18.51 -49.23
CA THR A 4 24.41 19.59 -48.59
C THR A 4 23.52 20.65 -47.94
N ARG A 5 22.33 20.28 -47.50
CA ARG A 5 21.38 21.27 -46.91
C ARG A 5 21.03 21.04 -45.44
N ILE A 6 21.55 19.97 -44.84
CA ILE A 6 21.28 19.64 -43.43
C ILE A 6 22.38 20.19 -42.52
N ASP A 7 23.61 20.21 -42.97
CA ASP A 7 24.75 20.65 -42.14
C ASP A 7 24.77 22.18 -41.84
N HIS A 8 24.01 22.99 -42.57
CA HIS A 8 23.95 24.43 -42.31
C HIS A 8 22.96 24.79 -41.20
N TYR A 9 21.90 24.00 -41.02
CA TYR A 9 20.91 24.22 -39.96
C TYR A 9 21.41 23.81 -38.57
N GLU A 10 22.21 22.77 -38.47
CA GLU A 10 22.78 22.33 -37.18
C GLU A 10 23.88 23.28 -36.67
N LYS A 11 24.62 23.96 -37.51
CA LYS A 11 25.62 24.95 -37.11
C LYS A 11 25.02 26.29 -36.65
N GLU A 12 23.91 26.71 -37.25
CA GLU A 12 23.24 27.96 -36.87
C GLU A 12 22.45 27.79 -35.54
N TYR A 13 22.02 26.57 -35.18
CA TYR A 13 21.35 26.28 -33.92
C TYR A 13 22.31 26.14 -32.73
N ALA A 14 23.56 25.83 -32.96
CA ALA A 14 24.55 25.67 -31.90
C ALA A 14 25.07 27.01 -31.33
N ASP A 15 24.96 28.11 -32.07
CA ASP A 15 25.55 29.39 -31.67
C ASP A 15 24.54 30.40 -31.04
N THR A 16 23.23 30.08 -30.99
CA THR A 16 22.19 30.99 -30.48
C THR A 16 21.59 30.63 -29.12
N HIS A 17 22.08 29.59 -28.44
CA HIS A 17 21.52 29.15 -27.17
C HIS A 17 22.39 29.47 -25.93
N HIS A 18 22.90 30.70 -25.86
CA HIS A 18 23.54 31.16 -24.61
C HIS A 18 22.58 31.86 -23.64
N ASP A 19 21.28 32.04 -23.96
CA ASP A 19 20.30 32.69 -23.10
C ASP A 19 18.95 31.96 -23.03
N THR A 20 18.95 30.66 -22.80
CA THR A 20 17.72 29.99 -22.39
C THR A 20 17.67 29.91 -20.88
N ALA A 21 16.52 30.33 -20.28
CA ALA A 21 16.22 30.32 -18.85
C ALA A 21 16.21 28.92 -18.21
N LEU A 22 16.63 27.88 -18.94
CA LEU A 22 16.84 26.52 -18.47
C LEU A 22 18.34 26.34 -18.16
N ASN A 23 18.72 26.74 -16.95
CA ASN A 23 20.02 26.36 -16.39
C ASN A 23 19.93 24.85 -16.06
N VAL A 24 20.41 23.99 -16.95
CA VAL A 24 20.56 22.56 -16.66
C VAL A 24 21.72 22.44 -15.68
N THR A 25 21.40 22.38 -14.41
CA THR A 25 22.39 22.03 -13.38
C THR A 25 22.80 20.58 -13.65
N GLN A 26 24.08 20.36 -13.97
CA GLN A 26 24.63 19.01 -14.06
C GLN A 26 24.32 18.29 -12.75
N GLY A 27 23.62 17.16 -12.83
CA GLY A 27 23.32 16.35 -11.65
C GLY A 27 24.63 15.99 -10.94
N VAL A 28 24.62 16.04 -9.63
CA VAL A 28 25.78 15.66 -8.81
C VAL A 28 26.03 14.17 -9.06
N GLU A 29 27.12 13.85 -9.76
CA GLU A 29 27.57 12.47 -9.92
C GLU A 29 27.87 11.91 -8.53
N GLU A 30 27.23 10.81 -8.19
CA GLU A 30 27.54 9.94 -7.02
C GLU A 30 27.34 10.53 -5.62
N GLN A 31 26.16 11.05 -5.31
CA GLN A 31 25.76 11.07 -3.90
C GLN A 31 25.22 9.68 -3.51
N PRO A 32 25.77 9.04 -2.46
CA PRO A 32 25.21 7.79 -1.97
C PRO A 32 23.76 8.05 -1.52
N ILE A 33 22.81 7.34 -2.15
CA ILE A 33 21.36 7.44 -1.90
C ILE A 33 21.03 7.20 -0.41
N VAL A 34 21.95 6.59 0.33
CA VAL A 34 21.83 6.31 1.77
C VAL A 34 23.03 6.90 2.49
N SER A 35 22.79 7.74 3.49
CA SER A 35 23.83 8.29 4.36
C SER A 35 24.73 7.17 4.90
N PRO A 36 26.07 7.29 4.84
CA PRO A 36 27.00 6.30 5.42
C PRO A 36 26.80 6.10 6.94
N TYR A 37 26.13 7.04 7.60
CA TYR A 37 25.77 6.93 9.02
C TYR A 37 24.43 6.24 9.26
N PHE A 38 23.70 5.85 8.20
CA PHE A 38 22.42 5.15 8.33
C PHE A 38 22.64 3.68 8.71
N LYS A 39 22.64 3.39 10.00
CA LYS A 39 22.62 2.01 10.50
C LYS A 39 21.17 1.49 10.44
N ARG A 40 20.88 0.62 9.51
CA ARG A 40 19.59 -0.08 9.43
C ARG A 40 19.42 -0.94 10.70
N ARG A 41 18.61 -0.48 11.66
CA ARG A 41 18.23 -1.34 12.80
C ARG A 41 17.43 -2.52 12.26
N LYS A 42 17.93 -3.74 12.43
CA LYS A 42 17.13 -4.95 12.20
C LYS A 42 15.96 -4.89 13.16
N LYS A 43 14.74 -4.81 12.63
CA LYS A 43 13.53 -4.95 13.46
C LYS A 43 13.55 -6.36 14.03
N ARG A 44 13.34 -6.49 15.35
CA ARG A 44 13.16 -7.79 16.02
C ARG A 44 11.90 -8.43 15.41
N ALA A 45 12.01 -9.69 14.99
CA ALA A 45 10.83 -10.48 14.62
C ALA A 45 10.03 -10.75 15.90
N LEU A 46 8.74 -10.53 15.85
CA LEU A 46 7.82 -10.86 16.93
C LEU A 46 7.57 -12.38 16.94
N SER A 47 7.37 -12.94 18.12
CA SER A 47 6.88 -14.30 18.28
C SER A 47 5.40 -14.39 17.92
N THR A 48 4.89 -15.61 17.68
CA THR A 48 3.46 -15.86 17.43
C THR A 48 2.59 -15.30 18.57
N GLY A 49 2.98 -15.52 19.83
CA GLY A 49 2.26 -15.00 21.01
C GLY A 49 2.21 -13.48 21.05
N GLU A 50 3.32 -12.79 20.76
CA GLU A 50 3.35 -11.32 20.71
C GLU A 50 2.45 -10.76 19.60
N TYR A 51 2.35 -11.47 18.46
CA TYR A 51 1.41 -11.09 17.39
C TYR A 51 -0.04 -11.22 17.85
N VAL A 52 -0.40 -12.36 18.42
CA VAL A 52 -1.78 -12.64 18.89
C VAL A 52 -2.19 -11.65 19.96
N GLU A 53 -1.36 -11.47 20.99
CA GLU A 53 -1.63 -10.52 22.08
C GLU A 53 -1.82 -9.09 21.55
N GLY A 54 -0.95 -8.63 20.65
CA GLY A 54 -1.06 -7.30 20.05
C GLY A 54 -2.30 -7.14 19.18
N ILE A 55 -2.71 -8.18 18.41
CA ILE A 55 -3.94 -8.17 17.62
C ILE A 55 -5.16 -8.06 18.54
N LEU A 56 -5.27 -8.93 19.55
CA LEU A 56 -6.38 -8.92 20.49
C LEU A 56 -6.47 -7.63 21.32
N ALA A 57 -5.34 -6.97 21.55
CA ALA A 57 -5.29 -5.65 22.17
C ALA A 57 -5.68 -4.50 21.20
N GLY A 58 -5.98 -4.78 19.93
CA GLY A 58 -6.32 -3.77 18.91
C GLY A 58 -5.14 -2.93 18.44
N ASN A 59 -3.90 -3.44 18.54
CA ASN A 59 -2.71 -2.73 18.08
C ASN A 59 -2.62 -2.76 16.55
N ILE A 60 -2.90 -1.63 15.90
CA ILE A 60 -2.90 -1.47 14.44
C ILE A 60 -1.53 -1.81 13.81
N THR A 61 -0.43 -1.48 14.50
CA THR A 61 0.92 -1.77 13.98
C THR A 61 1.17 -3.28 13.95
N THR A 62 0.83 -3.99 15.02
CA THR A 62 0.95 -5.44 15.11
C THR A 62 0.03 -6.13 14.11
N LEU A 63 -1.23 -5.68 14.00
CA LEU A 63 -2.18 -6.15 12.99
C LEU A 63 -1.62 -6.00 11.57
N SER A 64 -1.09 -4.82 11.22
CA SER A 64 -0.51 -4.56 9.90
C SER A 64 0.69 -5.45 9.60
N GLN A 65 1.54 -5.72 10.58
CA GLN A 65 2.69 -6.63 10.44
C GLN A 65 2.24 -8.08 10.27
N ALA A 66 1.26 -8.55 11.05
CA ALA A 66 0.69 -9.88 10.94
C ALA A 66 0.05 -10.10 9.56
N ILE A 67 -0.71 -9.13 9.06
CA ILE A 67 -1.28 -9.20 7.70
C ILE A 67 -0.16 -9.29 6.64
N THR A 68 0.92 -8.51 6.79
CA THR A 68 2.07 -8.60 5.88
C THR A 68 2.72 -9.98 5.92
N LEU A 69 2.78 -10.62 7.09
CA LEU A 69 3.28 -11.98 7.24
C LEU A 69 2.37 -12.98 6.53
N VAL A 70 1.06 -12.86 6.67
CA VAL A 70 0.04 -13.71 6.03
C VAL A 70 0.06 -13.55 4.50
N GLU A 71 0.23 -12.32 4.00
CA GLU A 71 0.31 -12.02 2.56
C GLU A 71 1.65 -12.43 1.93
N SER A 72 2.68 -12.71 2.74
CA SER A 72 4.01 -13.06 2.27
C SER A 72 4.03 -14.36 1.46
N SER A 73 4.76 -14.36 0.36
CA SER A 73 5.05 -15.56 -0.44
C SER A 73 6.26 -16.36 0.08
N ASN A 74 6.94 -15.87 1.14
CA ASN A 74 8.09 -16.56 1.71
C ASN A 74 7.64 -17.81 2.49
N PRO A 75 8.11 -19.01 2.13
CA PRO A 75 7.73 -20.26 2.82
C PRO A 75 8.02 -20.23 4.33
N ASN A 76 9.07 -19.54 4.76
CA ASN A 76 9.45 -19.45 6.17
C ASN A 76 8.42 -18.67 7.02
N HIS A 77 7.57 -17.85 6.38
CA HIS A 77 6.53 -17.10 7.07
C HIS A 77 5.22 -17.90 7.21
N TYR A 78 5.07 -18.97 6.42
CA TYR A 78 3.80 -19.70 6.32
C TYR A 78 3.38 -20.34 7.65
N ALA A 79 4.29 -21.03 8.32
CA ALA A 79 3.99 -21.72 9.57
C ALA A 79 3.54 -20.71 10.66
N GLN A 80 4.31 -19.65 10.86
CA GLN A 80 3.98 -18.62 11.85
C GLN A 80 2.67 -17.90 11.50
N ALA A 81 2.43 -17.59 10.21
CA ALA A 81 1.18 -16.97 9.76
C ALA A 81 -0.03 -17.86 10.06
N GLN A 82 0.08 -19.18 9.84
CA GLN A 82 -0.96 -20.14 10.13
C GLN A 82 -1.28 -20.21 11.62
N GLU A 83 -0.26 -20.30 12.47
CA GLU A 83 -0.43 -20.29 13.93
C GLU A 83 -1.15 -19.03 14.44
N ILE A 84 -0.79 -17.85 13.90
CA ILE A 84 -1.45 -16.58 14.25
C ILE A 84 -2.92 -16.61 13.85
N ILE A 85 -3.25 -17.09 12.63
CA ILE A 85 -4.62 -17.18 12.14
C ILE A 85 -5.45 -18.13 13.02
N GLU A 86 -4.93 -19.31 13.32
CA GLU A 86 -5.59 -20.31 14.16
C GLU A 86 -5.88 -19.78 15.58
N ALA A 87 -4.93 -19.07 16.17
CA ALA A 87 -5.12 -18.45 17.49
C ALA A 87 -6.11 -17.29 17.48
N CYS A 88 -6.23 -16.54 16.37
CA CYS A 88 -7.18 -15.44 16.22
C CYS A 88 -8.60 -15.91 15.82
N LEU A 89 -8.74 -17.09 15.23
CA LEU A 89 -10.01 -17.59 14.72
C LEU A 89 -11.16 -17.63 15.74
N PRO A 90 -10.97 -18.04 17.01
CA PRO A 90 -12.03 -18.02 18.02
C PRO A 90 -12.58 -16.62 18.32
N HIS A 91 -11.82 -15.57 18.03
CA HIS A 91 -12.16 -14.16 18.30
C HIS A 91 -12.81 -13.49 17.08
N ALA A 92 -12.85 -14.13 15.92
CA ALA A 92 -13.41 -13.64 14.68
C ALA A 92 -14.90 -13.99 14.51
N GLY A 93 -15.52 -13.51 13.41
CA GLY A 93 -16.87 -13.91 12.98
C GLY A 93 -18.02 -13.06 13.53
N LYS A 94 -17.74 -11.95 14.20
CA LYS A 94 -18.77 -11.07 14.79
C LYS A 94 -18.96 -9.75 14.04
N SER A 95 -18.33 -9.57 12.89
CA SER A 95 -18.42 -8.34 12.09
C SER A 95 -19.48 -8.41 11.00
N VAL A 96 -19.96 -7.22 10.58
CA VAL A 96 -20.70 -7.05 9.33
C VAL A 96 -19.68 -6.86 8.19
N ARG A 97 -19.78 -7.67 7.14
CA ARG A 97 -18.89 -7.62 5.97
C ARG A 97 -19.64 -7.04 4.78
N ILE A 98 -19.12 -5.97 4.21
CA ILE A 98 -19.72 -5.27 3.08
C ILE A 98 -18.76 -5.32 1.90
N GLY A 99 -19.20 -5.89 0.78
CA GLY A 99 -18.46 -5.87 -0.49
C GLY A 99 -18.88 -4.67 -1.33
N ILE A 100 -17.92 -3.83 -1.71
CA ILE A 100 -18.14 -2.66 -2.58
C ILE A 100 -17.41 -2.88 -3.90
N THR A 101 -18.15 -2.95 -4.98
CA THR A 101 -17.63 -3.15 -6.33
C THR A 101 -18.20 -2.13 -7.29
N GLY A 102 -17.60 -1.99 -8.47
CA GLY A 102 -18.06 -1.09 -9.53
C GLY A 102 -16.92 -0.62 -10.42
N VAL A 103 -17.25 0.02 -11.52
CA VAL A 103 -16.32 0.53 -12.52
C VAL A 103 -15.39 1.62 -11.95
N PRO A 104 -14.21 1.86 -12.54
CA PRO A 104 -13.38 3.00 -12.19
C PRO A 104 -14.18 4.32 -12.31
N GLY A 105 -13.98 5.24 -11.36
CA GLY A 105 -14.69 6.53 -11.36
C GLY A 105 -16.12 6.53 -10.79
N ALA A 106 -16.70 5.38 -10.43
CA ALA A 106 -18.07 5.28 -9.89
C ALA A 106 -18.25 5.86 -8.47
N GLY A 107 -17.24 6.48 -7.88
CA GLY A 107 -17.33 7.08 -6.54
C GLY A 107 -17.17 6.10 -5.36
N LYS A 108 -16.64 4.86 -5.59
CA LYS A 108 -16.45 3.87 -4.52
C LYS A 108 -15.67 4.40 -3.34
N SER A 109 -14.51 5.03 -3.57
CA SER A 109 -13.66 5.55 -2.51
C SER A 109 -14.33 6.68 -1.74
N THR A 110 -15.05 7.56 -2.40
CA THR A 110 -15.85 8.64 -1.77
C THR A 110 -16.96 8.05 -0.89
N PHE A 111 -17.65 7.01 -1.37
CA PHE A 111 -18.66 6.30 -0.60
C PHE A 111 -18.06 5.62 0.64
N ILE A 112 -16.90 4.93 0.49
CA ILE A 112 -16.20 4.28 1.59
C ILE A 112 -15.77 5.32 2.63
N GLU A 113 -15.29 6.47 2.21
CA GLU A 113 -14.89 7.56 3.10
C GLU A 113 -16.09 8.11 3.87
N ALA A 114 -17.22 8.36 3.22
CA ALA A 114 -18.42 8.86 3.85
C ALA A 114 -19.00 7.88 4.89
N ILE A 115 -19.16 6.60 4.50
CA ILE A 115 -19.65 5.56 5.43
C ILE A 115 -18.65 5.28 6.54
N GLY A 116 -17.36 5.34 6.26
CA GLY A 116 -16.28 5.16 7.22
C GLY A 116 -16.31 6.20 8.32
N ASN A 117 -16.46 7.46 7.98
CA ASN A 117 -16.60 8.56 8.94
C ASN A 117 -17.88 8.41 9.78
N MET A 118 -18.98 7.99 9.16
CA MET A 118 -20.23 7.74 9.88
C MET A 118 -20.09 6.59 10.90
N VAL A 119 -19.53 5.46 10.49
CA VAL A 119 -19.33 4.27 11.35
C VAL A 119 -18.37 4.58 12.50
N ALA A 120 -17.27 5.28 12.22
CA ALA A 120 -16.32 5.72 13.24
C ALA A 120 -16.95 6.73 14.22
N GLY A 121 -17.83 7.62 13.74
CA GLY A 121 -18.62 8.54 14.56
C GLY A 121 -19.58 7.82 15.52
N LEU A 122 -20.05 6.64 15.15
CA LEU A 122 -20.84 5.75 15.99
C LEU A 122 -19.98 4.91 16.98
N ARG A 123 -18.69 5.17 17.06
CA ARG A 123 -17.69 4.48 17.90
C ARG A 123 -17.51 2.99 17.55
N HIS A 124 -17.78 2.60 16.32
CA HIS A 124 -17.44 1.28 15.83
C HIS A 124 -16.05 1.27 15.21
N LYS A 125 -15.37 0.13 15.30
CA LYS A 125 -14.14 -0.11 14.55
C LYS A 125 -14.47 -0.47 13.12
N LEU A 126 -13.65 -0.02 12.17
CA LEU A 126 -13.80 -0.29 10.75
C LEU A 126 -12.47 -0.76 10.15
N ALA A 127 -12.51 -1.83 9.37
CA ALA A 127 -11.40 -2.22 8.50
C ALA A 127 -11.81 -2.08 7.03
N VAL A 128 -11.00 -1.36 6.26
CA VAL A 128 -11.16 -1.21 4.80
C VAL A 128 -10.04 -1.98 4.12
N LEU A 129 -10.39 -3.08 3.47
CA LEU A 129 -9.47 -3.90 2.68
C LEU A 129 -9.64 -3.52 1.20
N ALA A 130 -8.76 -2.63 0.73
CA ALA A 130 -8.78 -2.15 -0.65
C ALA A 130 -7.96 -3.11 -1.52
N ILE A 131 -8.60 -3.74 -2.51
CA ILE A 131 -7.96 -4.67 -3.44
C ILE A 131 -7.87 -3.98 -4.79
N ASP A 132 -6.64 -3.65 -5.20
CA ASP A 132 -6.39 -2.98 -6.48
C ASP A 132 -5.90 -3.98 -7.54
N PRO A 133 -6.72 -4.26 -8.57
CA PRO A 133 -6.31 -5.14 -9.66
C PRO A 133 -5.22 -4.54 -10.55
N SER A 134 -4.97 -3.24 -10.48
CA SER A 134 -3.98 -2.54 -11.31
C SER A 134 -2.59 -2.49 -10.69
N SER A 135 -2.43 -2.86 -9.41
CA SER A 135 -1.17 -2.75 -8.67
C SER A 135 -0.01 -3.59 -9.25
N GLU A 136 -0.31 -4.64 -10.01
CA GLU A 136 0.71 -5.45 -10.70
C GLU A 136 1.29 -4.76 -11.93
N ARG A 137 0.52 -3.89 -12.60
CA ARG A 137 0.96 -3.23 -13.84
C ARG A 137 1.73 -1.94 -13.61
N SER A 138 1.51 -1.24 -12.51
CA SER A 138 2.03 0.12 -12.32
C SER A 138 3.04 0.30 -11.20
N GLY A 139 3.29 -0.72 -10.36
CA GLY A 139 4.28 -0.66 -9.26
C GLY A 139 4.09 0.50 -8.26
N GLY A 140 3.08 1.34 -8.41
CA GLY A 140 2.92 2.59 -7.66
C GLY A 140 1.50 2.92 -7.17
N SER A 141 0.50 2.10 -7.47
CA SER A 141 -0.92 2.42 -7.19
C SER A 141 -1.32 2.33 -5.70
N ILE A 142 -0.55 1.66 -4.86
CA ILE A 142 -0.87 1.43 -3.43
C ILE A 142 -1.05 2.74 -2.64
N LEU A 143 -0.36 3.80 -3.04
CA LEU A 143 -0.48 5.12 -2.39
C LEU A 143 -1.71 5.90 -2.85
N GLY A 144 -2.21 5.67 -4.08
CA GLY A 144 -3.34 6.39 -4.65
C GLY A 144 -4.67 6.17 -3.91
N ASP A 145 -4.89 4.98 -3.36
CA ASP A 145 -6.11 4.69 -2.61
C ASP A 145 -6.10 5.32 -1.21
N LYS A 146 -4.94 5.41 -0.56
CA LYS A 146 -4.81 6.10 0.73
C LYS A 146 -5.04 7.61 0.61
N THR A 147 -4.55 8.24 -0.45
CA THR A 147 -4.74 9.69 -0.68
C THR A 147 -6.19 10.05 -1.00
N ARG A 148 -6.97 9.10 -1.53
CA ARG A 148 -8.40 9.30 -1.83
C ARG A 148 -9.32 9.11 -0.62
N MET A 149 -8.82 8.56 0.48
CA MET A 149 -9.56 8.28 1.72
C MET A 149 -8.84 8.88 2.93
N GLU A 150 -8.29 10.07 2.77
CA GLU A 150 -7.40 10.70 3.76
C GLU A 150 -8.09 10.95 5.10
N SER A 151 -9.36 11.34 5.09
CA SER A 151 -10.10 11.63 6.33
C SER A 151 -10.26 10.42 7.23
N ILE A 152 -10.47 9.22 6.66
CA ILE A 152 -10.62 8.00 7.45
C ILE A 152 -9.28 7.34 7.78
N CYS A 153 -8.22 7.56 6.99
CA CYS A 153 -6.90 7.00 7.25
C CYS A 153 -6.26 7.53 8.55
N ASN A 154 -6.65 8.73 8.96
CA ASN A 154 -6.15 9.38 10.19
C ASN A 154 -7.01 9.06 11.43
N ASN A 155 -8.11 8.34 11.27
CA ASN A 155 -8.98 7.98 12.38
C ASN A 155 -8.45 6.74 13.11
N PRO A 156 -8.20 6.78 14.43
CA PRO A 156 -7.65 5.66 15.20
C PRO A 156 -8.58 4.44 15.26
N SER A 157 -9.88 4.60 14.98
CA SER A 157 -10.86 3.51 14.92
C SER A 157 -10.97 2.87 13.53
N VAL A 158 -10.21 3.37 12.54
CA VAL A 158 -10.28 2.90 11.16
C VAL A 158 -8.92 2.33 10.72
N PHE A 159 -8.94 1.11 10.24
CA PHE A 159 -7.79 0.46 9.63
C PHE A 159 -7.98 0.38 8.12
N VAL A 160 -7.09 1.01 7.35
CA VAL A 160 -7.11 0.95 5.87
C VAL A 160 -5.92 0.15 5.37
N ARG A 161 -6.18 -0.97 4.70
CA ARG A 161 -5.16 -1.85 4.13
C ARG A 161 -5.31 -1.97 2.62
N PRO A 162 -4.45 -1.34 1.82
CA PRO A 162 -4.29 -1.69 0.41
C PRO A 162 -3.57 -3.03 0.29
N SER A 163 -4.14 -3.96 -0.45
CA SER A 163 -3.53 -5.28 -0.71
C SER A 163 -3.44 -5.50 -2.21
N PRO A 164 -2.30 -6.01 -2.72
CA PRO A 164 -2.18 -6.35 -4.13
C PRO A 164 -3.10 -7.54 -4.47
N SER A 165 -3.68 -7.54 -5.65
CA SER A 165 -4.57 -8.62 -6.12
C SER A 165 -3.84 -9.96 -6.36
N ALA A 166 -2.52 -9.95 -6.40
CA ALA A 166 -1.64 -11.13 -6.62
C ALA A 166 -2.08 -12.00 -7.82
N GLY A 167 -2.53 -11.37 -8.92
CA GLY A 167 -2.89 -12.06 -10.18
C GLY A 167 -4.16 -12.89 -10.11
N SER A 168 -4.95 -12.83 -9.02
CA SER A 168 -6.20 -13.57 -8.96
C SER A 168 -7.30 -12.86 -9.73
N LEU A 169 -7.77 -13.48 -10.82
CA LEU A 169 -8.98 -13.10 -11.54
C LEU A 169 -10.18 -13.13 -10.57
N GLY A 170 -10.81 -11.97 -10.36
CA GLY A 170 -12.02 -11.89 -9.53
C GLY A 170 -11.98 -10.86 -8.39
N GLY A 171 -10.91 -10.06 -8.27
CA GLY A 171 -10.87 -8.91 -7.34
C GLY A 171 -10.77 -9.27 -5.85
N VAL A 172 -10.46 -10.52 -5.52
CA VAL A 172 -10.21 -10.99 -4.15
C VAL A 172 -8.74 -11.39 -4.05
N ALA A 173 -7.98 -10.74 -3.19
CA ALA A 173 -6.61 -11.16 -2.92
C ALA A 173 -6.62 -12.59 -2.31
N ARG A 174 -5.62 -13.40 -2.69
CA ARG A 174 -5.51 -14.80 -2.26
C ARG A 174 -5.68 -15.01 -0.75
N LYS A 175 -5.28 -14.01 0.04
CA LYS A 175 -5.24 -14.03 1.51
C LYS A 175 -6.28 -13.13 2.18
N THR A 176 -7.30 -12.69 1.44
CA THR A 176 -8.32 -11.76 1.99
C THR A 176 -9.10 -12.39 3.13
N ARG A 177 -9.41 -13.70 3.06
CA ARG A 177 -10.16 -14.37 4.12
C ARG A 177 -9.40 -14.41 5.43
N GLU A 178 -8.12 -14.75 5.37
CA GLU A 178 -7.22 -14.77 6.52
C GLU A 178 -7.04 -13.36 7.10
N THR A 179 -6.92 -12.37 6.23
CA THR A 179 -6.83 -10.96 6.64
C THR A 179 -8.10 -10.50 7.37
N ILE A 180 -9.29 -10.91 6.91
CA ILE A 180 -10.56 -10.63 7.58
C ILE A 180 -10.57 -11.21 9.01
N VAL A 181 -10.12 -12.47 9.19
CA VAL A 181 -10.05 -13.10 10.52
C VAL A 181 -9.20 -12.25 11.48
N LEU A 182 -8.03 -11.78 11.03
CA LEU A 182 -7.15 -10.94 11.86
C LEU A 182 -7.80 -9.57 12.19
N CYS A 183 -8.47 -8.95 11.22
CA CYS A 183 -9.17 -7.68 11.44
C CYS A 183 -10.35 -7.83 12.40
N GLU A 184 -11.06 -8.96 12.36
CA GLU A 184 -12.20 -9.23 13.25
C GLU A 184 -11.76 -9.56 14.69
N ALA A 185 -10.55 -10.12 14.84
CA ALA A 185 -9.98 -10.39 16.16
C ALA A 185 -9.44 -9.12 16.83
N ALA A 186 -9.10 -8.08 16.05
CA ALA A 186 -8.56 -6.82 16.53
C ALA A 186 -9.66 -5.82 16.94
#